data_a7b1560744e6201375bccc981902684b
#
_entry.id   a7b1560744e6201375bccc981902684b
#
_cell.length_a   1.000
_cell.length_b   1.000
_cell.length_c   1.000
_cell.angle_alpha   90.00
_cell.angle_beta   90.00
_cell.angle_gamma   90.00
#
_symmetry.space_group_name_H-M   'P 1'
#
loop_
_entity.id
_entity.type
_entity.pdbx_description
1 polymer ?
#
loop_
_entity_poly.entity_id
_entity_poly.type
_entity_poly.pdbx_seq_one_letter_code
_entity_poly.pdbx_strand_id
1 'polypeptide(L)'
;MLPMCYPSDHNDGNFIPNWAMWFVLELEQYVKRTKDSRLAEKARDAVYRLAAYFEKYENEFELLENLDGWIFLEWSKANDEELVNGVNFPTNMLYTRMNQAVGTLYQDGTFLEKAKRQRQKIRERSLKGVFYTDHEERREDSWYNPGISTEVCQYYAFFCGVANEKEDAGLWKVLKEDFGPDRIEKGKYLEVAKTNAFIGKYLRIQLLFEQGCYEEVLDNIREYFYPMAERTGTLWEHDKPTGSCCHGFASYVICWLAGIFGTRRK
;
A
#
# COMPACT_ATOMS: atom_id res chain seq x y z
N MET A 1 -11.88 16.61 -0.65
CA MET A 1 -11.43 15.25 -0.36
C MET A 1 -12.60 14.29 -0.48
N LEU A 2 -12.37 13.00 -0.77
CA LEU A 2 -13.41 11.98 -0.75
C LEU A 2 -13.78 11.62 0.69
N PRO A 3 -15.06 11.29 0.99
CA PRO A 3 -15.43 10.80 2.30
C PRO A 3 -14.71 9.49 2.63
N MET A 4 -14.52 9.23 3.92
CA MET A 4 -13.82 8.04 4.42
C MET A 4 -14.45 6.74 3.92
N CYS A 5 -15.76 6.66 3.85
CA CYS A 5 -16.50 5.54 3.28
C CYS A 5 -17.78 6.01 2.55
N TYR A 6 -18.33 5.16 1.68
CA TYR A 6 -19.54 5.48 0.92
C TYR A 6 -20.38 4.22 0.64
N PRO A 7 -21.71 4.28 0.78
CA PRO A 7 -22.49 5.33 1.44
C PRO A 7 -22.16 5.37 2.93
N SER A 8 -22.13 6.54 3.52
CA SER A 8 -21.52 6.73 4.83
C SER A 8 -22.46 7.38 5.84
N ASP A 9 -22.46 6.80 7.05
CA ASP A 9 -22.96 7.48 8.25
C ASP A 9 -21.90 8.43 8.84
N HIS A 10 -20.63 8.30 8.41
CA HIS A 10 -19.52 9.17 8.80
C HIS A 10 -19.41 10.36 7.85
N ASN A 11 -20.30 11.32 8.02
CA ASN A 11 -20.30 12.58 7.26
C ASN A 11 -19.94 13.75 8.18
N ASP A 12 -18.96 13.55 9.04
CA ASP A 12 -18.49 14.49 10.05
C ASP A 12 -17.29 15.33 9.59
N GLY A 13 -16.90 15.20 8.31
CA GLY A 13 -15.75 15.88 7.74
C GLY A 13 -14.43 15.11 7.85
N ASN A 14 -14.41 13.99 8.57
CA ASN A 14 -13.22 13.14 8.63
C ASN A 14 -12.98 12.41 7.30
N PHE A 15 -11.72 12.27 6.92
CA PHE A 15 -11.31 11.56 5.70
C PHE A 15 -9.96 10.86 5.90
N ILE A 16 -9.76 9.82 5.10
CA ILE A 16 -8.50 9.08 5.00
C ILE A 16 -7.89 9.38 3.62
N PRO A 17 -6.85 10.22 3.54
CA PRO A 17 -6.29 10.61 2.25
C PRO A 17 -5.71 9.43 1.46
N ASN A 18 -5.16 8.43 2.16
CA ASN A 18 -4.68 7.20 1.52
C ASN A 18 -5.79 6.48 0.73
N TRP A 19 -7.02 6.45 1.25
CA TRP A 19 -8.14 5.80 0.55
C TRP A 19 -8.59 6.57 -0.69
N ALA A 20 -8.45 7.90 -0.66
CA ALA A 20 -8.68 8.69 -1.85
C ALA A 20 -7.64 8.40 -2.96
N MET A 21 -6.40 8.09 -2.58
CA MET A 21 -5.38 7.61 -3.53
C MET A 21 -5.74 6.22 -4.07
N TRP A 22 -6.15 5.30 -3.20
CA TRP A 22 -6.61 3.97 -3.61
C TRP A 22 -7.77 4.01 -4.60
N PHE A 23 -8.72 4.93 -4.44
CA PHE A 23 -9.82 5.13 -5.39
C PHE A 23 -9.32 5.32 -6.84
N VAL A 24 -8.24 6.08 -7.05
CA VAL A 24 -7.66 6.29 -8.39
C VAL A 24 -7.04 4.99 -8.92
N LEU A 25 -6.42 4.19 -8.06
CA LEU A 25 -5.90 2.88 -8.44
C LEU A 25 -7.03 1.91 -8.80
N GLU A 26 -8.15 1.96 -8.09
CA GLU A 26 -9.35 1.17 -8.41
C GLU A 26 -9.93 1.53 -9.78
N LEU A 27 -10.00 2.81 -10.13
CA LEU A 27 -10.40 3.26 -11.47
C LEU A 27 -9.47 2.71 -12.56
N GLU A 28 -8.15 2.74 -12.34
CA GLU A 28 -7.19 2.17 -13.28
C GLU A 28 -7.40 0.66 -13.43
N GLN A 29 -7.58 -0.07 -12.33
CA GLN A 29 -7.84 -1.51 -12.34
C GLN A 29 -9.19 -1.84 -13.03
N TYR A 30 -10.21 -1.05 -12.79
CA TYR A 30 -11.50 -1.20 -13.47
C TYR A 30 -11.32 -1.11 -14.99
N VAL A 31 -10.68 -0.04 -15.49
CA VAL A 31 -10.43 0.12 -16.94
C VAL A 31 -9.58 -1.01 -17.49
N LYS A 32 -8.52 -1.40 -16.76
CA LYS A 32 -7.64 -2.50 -17.17
C LYS A 32 -8.38 -3.83 -17.33
N ARG A 33 -9.31 -4.14 -16.42
CA ARG A 33 -10.08 -5.40 -16.42
C ARG A 33 -11.24 -5.40 -17.41
N THR A 34 -12.01 -4.31 -17.46
CA THR A 34 -13.23 -4.24 -18.26
C THR A 34 -13.01 -3.72 -19.68
N LYS A 35 -11.89 -3.04 -19.92
CA LYS A 35 -11.63 -2.26 -21.15
C LYS A 35 -12.63 -1.12 -21.37
N ASP A 36 -13.37 -0.72 -20.35
CA ASP A 36 -14.37 0.35 -20.37
C ASP A 36 -13.85 1.59 -19.62
N SER A 37 -13.58 2.66 -20.37
CA SER A 37 -13.08 3.92 -19.81
C SER A 37 -14.18 4.90 -19.38
N ARG A 38 -15.47 4.61 -19.65
CA ARG A 38 -16.57 5.57 -19.41
C ARG A 38 -16.64 6.06 -17.96
N LEU A 39 -16.38 5.16 -16.98
CA LEU A 39 -16.37 5.54 -15.57
C LEU A 39 -15.19 6.45 -15.25
N ALA A 40 -14.00 6.14 -15.77
CA ALA A 40 -12.82 6.96 -15.58
C ALA A 40 -13.00 8.36 -16.20
N GLU A 41 -13.60 8.45 -17.40
CA GLU A 41 -13.92 9.74 -18.02
C GLU A 41 -14.88 10.58 -17.17
N LYS A 42 -15.91 9.96 -16.60
CA LYS A 42 -16.85 10.65 -15.68
C LYS A 42 -16.17 11.12 -14.40
N ALA A 43 -15.17 10.41 -13.92
CA ALA A 43 -14.42 10.74 -12.71
C ALA A 43 -13.27 11.74 -12.97
N ARG A 44 -12.92 12.05 -14.23
CA ARG A 44 -11.75 12.85 -14.61
C ARG A 44 -11.58 14.12 -13.78
N ASP A 45 -12.59 14.98 -13.76
CA ASP A 45 -12.53 16.24 -13.02
C ASP A 45 -12.35 16.05 -11.51
N ALA A 46 -12.96 14.99 -10.94
CA ALA A 46 -12.79 14.68 -9.52
C ALA A 46 -11.36 14.19 -9.23
N VAL A 47 -10.79 13.37 -10.10
CA VAL A 47 -9.42 12.87 -9.98
C VAL A 47 -8.40 14.01 -10.08
N TYR A 48 -8.56 14.94 -11.04
CA TYR A 48 -7.66 16.10 -11.14
C TYR A 48 -7.78 17.05 -9.96
N ARG A 49 -9.00 17.29 -9.44
CA ARG A 49 -9.17 18.07 -8.19
C ARG A 49 -8.54 17.38 -6.99
N LEU A 50 -8.59 16.06 -6.94
CA LEU A 50 -7.93 15.27 -5.90
C LEU A 50 -6.40 15.40 -6.00
N ALA A 51 -5.84 15.28 -7.20
CA ALA A 51 -4.42 15.49 -7.43
C ALA A 51 -3.97 16.90 -7.00
N ALA A 52 -4.71 17.94 -7.42
CA ALA A 52 -4.44 19.34 -7.03
C ALA A 52 -4.60 19.59 -5.51
N TYR A 53 -5.42 18.77 -4.81
CA TYR A 53 -5.47 18.82 -3.34
C TYR A 53 -4.16 18.35 -2.73
N PHE A 54 -3.62 17.21 -3.18
CA PHE A 54 -2.37 16.67 -2.67
C PHE A 54 -1.16 17.56 -2.98
N GLU A 55 -1.12 18.19 -4.15
CA GLU A 55 -0.03 19.09 -4.55
C GLU A 55 0.22 20.24 -3.54
N LYS A 56 -0.79 20.63 -2.77
CA LYS A 56 -0.66 21.67 -1.72
C LYS A 56 0.23 21.26 -0.55
N TYR A 57 0.44 19.97 -0.39
CA TYR A 57 1.24 19.37 0.68
C TYR A 57 2.64 18.96 0.20
N GLU A 58 2.96 19.17 -1.07
CA GLU A 58 4.29 18.85 -1.59
C GLU A 58 5.35 19.82 -1.07
N ASN A 59 6.43 19.23 -0.60
CA ASN A 59 7.63 19.94 -0.23
C ASN A 59 8.58 20.13 -1.44
N GLU A 60 9.80 20.63 -1.20
CA GLU A 60 10.82 20.87 -2.22
C GLU A 60 11.28 19.62 -3.00
N PHE A 61 10.91 18.43 -2.52
CA PHE A 61 11.20 17.13 -3.18
C PHE A 61 10.00 16.55 -3.93
N GLU A 62 8.92 17.30 -4.07
CA GLU A 62 7.64 16.84 -4.60
C GLU A 62 7.02 15.70 -3.75
N LEU A 63 7.38 15.62 -2.45
CA LEU A 63 6.84 14.63 -1.51
C LEU A 63 5.84 15.30 -0.56
N LEU A 64 4.78 14.56 -0.21
CA LEU A 64 3.79 15.01 0.76
C LEU A 64 4.44 15.09 2.14
N GLU A 65 4.34 16.27 2.76
CA GLU A 65 4.81 16.57 4.11
C GLU A 65 3.64 17.10 4.95
N ASN A 66 3.45 16.54 6.15
CA ASN A 66 2.39 16.92 7.08
C ASN A 66 0.99 16.92 6.43
N LEU A 67 0.67 15.83 5.73
CA LEU A 67 -0.60 15.66 5.04
C LEU A 67 -1.76 15.68 6.04
N ASP A 68 -2.79 16.47 5.73
CA ASP A 68 -4.00 16.59 6.54
C ASP A 68 -4.90 15.35 6.47
N GLY A 69 -5.72 15.14 7.50
CA GLY A 69 -6.62 14.00 7.63
C GLY A 69 -6.05 12.86 8.47
N TRP A 70 -6.77 11.75 8.52
CA TRP A 70 -6.30 10.55 9.20
C TRP A 70 -5.45 9.72 8.26
N ILE A 71 -4.12 9.83 8.39
CA ILE A 71 -3.20 8.99 7.63
C ILE A 71 -3.36 7.55 8.11
N PHE A 72 -3.79 6.66 7.22
CA PHE A 72 -4.02 5.27 7.54
C PHE A 72 -3.33 4.36 6.53
N LEU A 73 -2.35 3.60 7.02
CA LEU A 73 -1.60 2.61 6.23
C LEU A 73 -2.12 1.20 6.49
N GLU A 74 -2.17 0.81 7.76
CA GLU A 74 -2.70 -0.45 8.26
C GLU A 74 -2.79 -0.43 9.80
N TRP A 75 -3.36 -1.49 10.40
CA TRP A 75 -3.44 -1.66 11.85
C TRP A 75 -2.15 -2.25 12.44
N SER A 76 -1.03 -1.55 12.31
CA SER A 76 0.27 -1.93 12.90
C SER A 76 1.08 -0.72 13.32
N LYS A 77 2.34 -0.94 13.73
CA LYS A 77 3.27 0.14 14.07
C LYS A 77 3.43 1.17 12.95
N ALA A 78 3.23 0.80 11.69
CA ALA A 78 3.32 1.72 10.56
C ALA A 78 2.32 2.89 10.66
N ASN A 79 1.29 2.75 11.50
CA ASN A 79 0.28 3.79 11.72
C ASN A 79 0.48 4.56 13.02
N ASP A 80 1.59 4.34 13.75
CA ASP A 80 1.92 5.12 14.93
C ASP A 80 2.12 6.59 14.55
N GLU A 81 1.66 7.50 15.40
CA GLU A 81 1.67 8.95 15.15
C GLU A 81 3.07 9.46 14.76
N GLU A 82 4.10 8.94 15.40
CA GLU A 82 5.48 9.29 15.12
C GLU A 82 5.95 8.93 13.70
N LEU A 83 5.30 7.94 13.05
CA LEU A 83 5.67 7.49 11.69
C LEU A 83 4.81 8.12 10.60
N VAL A 84 3.59 8.55 10.91
CA VAL A 84 2.67 9.13 9.91
C VAL A 84 2.82 10.64 9.78
N ASN A 85 3.46 11.31 10.72
CA ASN A 85 3.78 12.75 10.66
C ASN A 85 4.99 13.02 9.75
N GLY A 86 5.23 14.30 9.40
CA GLY A 86 6.31 14.70 8.51
C GLY A 86 6.15 14.15 7.09
N VAL A 87 7.19 13.56 6.54
CA VAL A 87 7.19 12.84 5.26
C VAL A 87 7.04 11.36 5.53
N ASN A 88 5.81 10.84 5.49
CA ASN A 88 5.55 9.41 5.58
C ASN A 88 5.81 8.73 4.23
N PHE A 89 6.82 7.88 4.15
CA PHE A 89 7.23 7.27 2.88
C PHE A 89 6.21 6.30 2.30
N PRO A 90 5.55 5.39 3.04
CA PRO A 90 4.50 4.53 2.47
C PRO A 90 3.35 5.34 1.83
N THR A 91 2.91 6.43 2.47
CA THR A 91 1.91 7.35 1.90
C THR A 91 2.43 8.00 0.61
N ASN A 92 3.69 8.42 0.59
CA ASN A 92 4.31 8.99 -0.60
C ASN A 92 4.52 7.97 -1.72
N MET A 93 4.80 6.71 -1.39
CA MET A 93 4.83 5.61 -2.36
C MET A 93 3.45 5.44 -3.02
N LEU A 94 2.39 5.43 -2.22
CA LEU A 94 1.01 5.35 -2.72
C LEU A 94 0.64 6.58 -3.56
N TYR A 95 1.03 7.78 -3.13
CA TYR A 95 0.85 9.02 -3.90
C TYR A 95 1.53 8.95 -5.27
N THR A 96 2.76 8.48 -5.30
CA THR A 96 3.51 8.25 -6.55
C THR A 96 2.78 7.27 -7.48
N ARG A 97 2.21 6.21 -6.92
CA ARG A 97 1.44 5.22 -7.68
C ARG A 97 0.11 5.80 -8.17
N MET A 98 -0.54 6.66 -7.38
CA MET A 98 -1.72 7.43 -7.81
C MET A 98 -1.37 8.32 -9.00
N ASN A 99 -0.28 9.11 -8.92
CA ASN A 99 0.16 9.96 -10.02
C ASN A 99 0.42 9.15 -11.30
N GLN A 100 1.04 7.99 -11.20
CA GLN A 100 1.20 7.08 -12.33
C GLN A 100 -0.15 6.63 -12.90
N ALA A 101 -1.12 6.30 -12.03
CA ALA A 101 -2.46 5.89 -12.47
C ALA A 101 -3.19 7.03 -13.19
N VAL A 102 -3.10 8.26 -12.70
CA VAL A 102 -3.64 9.46 -13.38
C VAL A 102 -3.04 9.61 -14.77
N GLY A 103 -1.69 9.56 -14.85
CA GLY A 103 -0.97 9.66 -16.11
C GLY A 103 -1.35 8.57 -17.11
N THR A 104 -1.58 7.34 -16.63
CA THR A 104 -2.00 6.20 -17.47
C THR A 104 -3.46 6.34 -17.92
N LEU A 105 -4.38 6.64 -17.00
CA LEU A 105 -5.80 6.76 -17.30
C LEU A 105 -6.10 7.85 -18.32
N TYR A 106 -5.42 8.97 -18.21
CA TYR A 106 -5.73 10.17 -19.00
C TYR A 106 -4.65 10.54 -20.02
N GLN A 107 -3.65 9.67 -20.20
CA GLN A 107 -2.51 9.87 -21.11
C GLN A 107 -1.76 11.18 -20.84
N ASP A 108 -1.61 11.53 -19.55
CA ASP A 108 -0.97 12.75 -19.10
C ASP A 108 0.51 12.48 -18.73
N GLY A 109 1.40 12.86 -19.65
CA GLY A 109 2.85 12.67 -19.47
C GLY A 109 3.42 13.42 -18.27
N THR A 110 2.81 14.54 -17.87
CA THR A 110 3.28 15.33 -16.72
C THR A 110 3.21 14.51 -15.42
N PHE A 111 2.11 13.79 -15.21
CA PHE A 111 1.95 12.90 -14.07
C PHE A 111 2.87 11.69 -14.12
N LEU A 112 3.13 11.14 -15.30
CA LEU A 112 4.09 10.02 -15.46
C LEU A 112 5.52 10.43 -15.08
N GLU A 113 5.98 11.59 -15.56
CA GLU A 113 7.31 12.10 -15.23
C GLU A 113 7.41 12.52 -13.75
N LYS A 114 6.35 13.11 -13.17
CA LYS A 114 6.28 13.40 -11.73
C LYS A 114 6.43 12.13 -10.91
N ALA A 115 5.66 11.10 -11.21
CA ALA A 115 5.74 9.80 -10.52
C ALA A 115 7.16 9.20 -10.59
N LYS A 116 7.84 9.33 -11.71
CA LYS A 116 9.23 8.86 -11.87
C LYS A 116 10.20 9.61 -10.96
N ARG A 117 10.13 10.95 -10.93
CA ARG A 117 10.97 11.77 -10.05
C ARG A 117 10.72 11.46 -8.58
N GLN A 118 9.44 11.35 -8.17
CA GLN A 118 9.05 11.03 -6.81
C GLN A 118 9.61 9.67 -6.36
N ARG A 119 9.53 8.61 -7.20
CA ARG A 119 10.13 7.30 -6.89
C ARG A 119 11.62 7.41 -6.61
N GLN A 120 12.33 8.15 -7.44
CA GLN A 120 13.74 8.36 -7.24
C GLN A 120 14.02 9.07 -5.91
N LYS A 121 13.27 10.13 -5.58
CA LYS A 121 13.42 10.86 -4.32
C LYS A 121 13.11 10.01 -3.09
N ILE A 122 12.03 9.22 -3.15
CA ILE A 122 11.71 8.27 -2.08
C ILE A 122 12.86 7.28 -1.89
N ARG A 123 13.37 6.70 -2.97
CA ARG A 123 14.49 5.76 -2.91
C ARG A 123 15.74 6.39 -2.29
N GLU A 124 16.13 7.59 -2.71
CA GLU A 124 17.29 8.32 -2.21
C GLU A 124 17.18 8.60 -0.69
N ARG A 125 15.99 8.91 -0.20
CA ARG A 125 15.76 9.38 1.17
C ARG A 125 15.38 8.28 2.16
N SER A 126 14.62 7.29 1.69
CA SER A 126 14.07 6.22 2.53
C SER A 126 14.94 4.97 2.58
N LEU A 127 15.69 4.61 1.52
CA LEU A 127 16.47 3.38 1.51
C LEU A 127 17.71 3.51 2.43
N LYS A 128 17.75 2.71 3.49
CA LYS A 128 18.86 2.62 4.46
C LYS A 128 19.33 1.17 4.56
N GLY A 129 20.50 0.90 3.99
CA GLY A 129 20.99 -0.48 3.88
C GLY A 129 20.08 -1.33 2.97
N VAL A 130 19.41 -2.33 3.55
CA VAL A 130 18.51 -3.24 2.79
C VAL A 130 17.06 -2.76 2.82
N PHE A 131 16.65 -2.00 3.86
CA PHE A 131 15.26 -1.65 4.09
C PHE A 131 14.94 -0.20 3.77
N TYR A 132 13.73 0.04 3.30
CA TYR A 132 13.11 1.36 3.25
C TYR A 132 12.61 1.74 4.64
N THR A 133 12.88 2.96 5.06
CA THR A 133 12.40 3.52 6.33
C THR A 133 11.02 4.14 6.13
N ASP A 134 10.24 4.21 7.21
CA ASP A 134 8.84 4.62 7.14
C ASP A 134 8.67 6.13 7.07
N HIS A 135 9.60 6.91 7.68
CA HIS A 135 9.42 8.34 7.71
C HIS A 135 10.71 9.14 7.87
N GLU A 136 10.60 10.43 7.58
CA GLU A 136 11.54 11.46 7.97
C GLU A 136 10.81 12.74 8.35
N GLU A 137 11.43 13.56 9.19
CA GLU A 137 10.88 14.83 9.65
C GLU A 137 11.85 15.98 9.43
N ARG A 138 11.29 17.17 9.25
CA ARG A 138 12.07 18.41 9.18
C ARG A 138 12.41 18.87 10.60
N ARG A 139 13.68 19.15 10.88
CA ARG A 139 14.20 19.73 12.11
C ARG A 139 15.01 20.97 11.79
N GLU A 140 14.49 22.13 12.10
CA GLU A 140 15.11 23.41 11.73
C GLU A 140 15.53 23.43 10.24
N ASP A 141 16.82 23.44 9.95
CA ASP A 141 17.38 23.48 8.59
C ASP A 141 17.86 22.09 8.08
N SER A 142 17.48 21.02 8.75
CA SER A 142 17.91 19.65 8.41
C SER A 142 16.76 18.66 8.35
N TRP A 143 17.03 17.49 7.76
CA TRP A 143 16.12 16.37 7.74
C TRP A 143 16.61 15.27 8.67
N TYR A 144 15.72 14.73 9.46
CA TYR A 144 16.00 13.64 10.38
C TYR A 144 15.19 12.40 10.02
N ASN A 145 15.87 11.31 9.75
CA ASN A 145 15.29 9.99 9.52
C ASN A 145 15.73 9.07 10.66
N PRO A 146 14.80 8.58 11.51
CA PRO A 146 15.13 7.76 12.67
C PRO A 146 15.57 6.33 12.31
N GLY A 147 15.48 5.93 11.05
CA GLY A 147 15.86 4.59 10.60
C GLY A 147 14.84 3.50 10.95
N ILE A 148 13.62 3.85 11.32
CA ILE A 148 12.56 2.88 11.63
C ILE A 148 12.00 2.30 10.33
N SER A 149 11.86 0.97 10.29
CA SER A 149 11.32 0.23 9.14
C SER A 149 10.20 -0.70 9.58
N THR A 150 9.14 -0.78 8.76
CA THR A 150 8.06 -1.74 8.93
C THR A 150 7.95 -2.67 7.73
N GLU A 151 7.34 -3.84 7.89
CA GLU A 151 7.08 -4.76 6.78
C GLU A 151 6.21 -4.09 5.72
N VAL A 152 5.17 -3.37 6.13
CA VAL A 152 4.24 -2.73 5.19
C VAL A 152 4.92 -1.68 4.33
N CYS A 153 5.90 -0.96 4.85
CA CYS A 153 6.72 -0.04 4.06
C CYS A 153 7.43 -0.75 2.91
N GLN A 154 8.01 -1.94 3.17
CA GLN A 154 8.67 -2.73 2.14
C GLN A 154 7.66 -3.21 1.07
N TYR A 155 6.46 -3.61 1.48
CA TYR A 155 5.41 -4.02 0.56
C TYR A 155 4.93 -2.86 -0.32
N TYR A 156 4.74 -1.67 0.25
CA TYR A 156 4.43 -0.47 -0.53
C TYR A 156 5.56 -0.11 -1.51
N ALA A 157 6.81 -0.28 -1.13
CA ALA A 157 7.94 0.01 -2.00
C ALA A 157 7.88 -0.80 -3.31
N PHE A 158 7.63 -2.11 -3.22
CA PHE A 158 7.45 -2.94 -4.40
C PHE A 158 6.14 -2.67 -5.13
N PHE A 159 5.02 -2.62 -4.40
CA PHE A 159 3.69 -2.42 -5.00
C PHE A 159 3.58 -1.10 -5.78
N CYS A 160 4.22 -0.04 -5.28
CA CYS A 160 4.21 1.27 -5.91
C CYS A 160 5.35 1.49 -6.92
N GLY A 161 6.22 0.48 -7.12
CA GLY A 161 7.32 0.51 -8.07
C GLY A 161 8.47 1.45 -7.68
N VAL A 162 8.65 1.71 -6.38
CA VAL A 162 9.85 2.36 -5.82
C VAL A 162 10.99 1.35 -5.73
N ALA A 163 10.67 0.12 -5.37
CA ALA A 163 11.56 -1.04 -5.44
C ALA A 163 11.13 -1.97 -6.59
N ASN A 164 12.06 -2.76 -7.09
CA ASN A 164 11.79 -3.84 -8.03
C ASN A 164 12.70 -5.04 -7.78
N GLU A 165 12.27 -6.23 -8.22
CA GLU A 165 12.88 -7.51 -7.88
C GLU A 165 14.32 -7.66 -8.45
N LYS A 166 14.69 -6.89 -9.46
CA LYS A 166 16.01 -6.93 -10.09
C LYS A 166 17.01 -6.06 -9.36
N GLU A 167 16.64 -4.80 -9.12
CA GLU A 167 17.52 -3.82 -8.47
C GLU A 167 17.60 -4.04 -6.96
N ASP A 168 16.51 -4.50 -6.36
CA ASP A 168 16.37 -4.77 -4.93
C ASP A 168 16.29 -6.27 -4.61
N ALA A 169 17.05 -7.10 -5.37
CA ALA A 169 17.00 -8.56 -5.26
C ALA A 169 17.24 -9.08 -3.84
N GLY A 170 18.09 -8.40 -3.06
CA GLY A 170 18.31 -8.73 -1.65
C GLY A 170 17.08 -8.53 -0.78
N LEU A 171 16.39 -7.40 -0.93
CA LEU A 171 15.15 -7.11 -0.22
C LEU A 171 14.02 -8.03 -0.68
N TRP A 172 13.92 -8.28 -2.01
CA TRP A 172 12.94 -9.22 -2.55
C TRP A 172 13.09 -10.62 -1.95
N LYS A 173 14.35 -11.11 -1.84
CA LYS A 173 14.63 -12.39 -1.20
C LYS A 173 14.16 -12.41 0.25
N VAL A 174 14.48 -11.38 1.04
CA VAL A 174 14.00 -11.25 2.42
C VAL A 174 12.49 -11.26 2.49
N LEU A 175 11.81 -10.47 1.64
CA LEU A 175 10.36 -10.41 1.58
C LEU A 175 9.77 -11.78 1.27
N LYS A 176 10.31 -12.50 0.29
CA LYS A 176 9.81 -13.81 -0.12
C LYS A 176 10.04 -14.89 0.93
N GLU A 177 11.29 -15.02 1.41
CA GLU A 177 11.77 -16.18 2.16
C GLU A 177 11.75 -16.00 3.68
N ASP A 178 12.00 -14.77 4.16
CA ASP A 178 12.15 -14.50 5.58
C ASP A 178 10.93 -13.78 6.20
N PHE A 179 10.25 -12.90 5.43
CA PHE A 179 8.99 -12.33 5.86
C PHE A 179 7.86 -13.34 5.59
N GLY A 180 7.05 -13.62 6.60
CA GLY A 180 6.01 -14.60 6.47
C GLY A 180 5.36 -14.89 7.82
N PRO A 181 4.44 -15.88 7.87
CA PRO A 181 3.67 -16.17 9.09
C PRO A 181 4.53 -16.44 10.30
N ASP A 182 5.60 -17.19 10.15
CA ASP A 182 6.48 -17.68 11.20
C ASP A 182 7.74 -16.81 11.42
N ARG A 183 7.84 -15.64 10.78
CA ARG A 183 9.00 -14.75 10.86
C ARG A 183 9.44 -14.44 12.29
N ILE A 184 8.47 -14.08 13.13
CA ILE A 184 8.75 -13.69 14.54
C ILE A 184 9.23 -14.89 15.34
N GLU A 185 8.62 -16.07 15.15
CA GLU A 185 9.00 -17.32 15.83
C GLU A 185 10.40 -17.77 15.43
N LYS A 186 10.78 -17.51 14.17
CA LYS A 186 12.13 -17.77 13.64
C LYS A 186 13.16 -16.71 14.03
N GLY A 187 12.77 -15.65 14.72
CA GLY A 187 13.66 -14.56 15.14
C GLY A 187 14.26 -13.76 13.97
N LYS A 188 13.56 -13.68 12.82
CA LYS A 188 14.05 -13.00 11.61
C LYS A 188 13.68 -11.53 11.61
N TYR A 189 14.66 -10.63 11.46
CA TYR A 189 14.50 -9.18 11.29
C TYR A 189 13.55 -8.57 12.33
N LEU A 190 13.79 -8.85 13.61
CA LEU A 190 12.91 -8.40 14.71
C LEU A 190 12.86 -6.86 14.83
N GLU A 191 13.86 -6.16 14.29
CA GLU A 191 13.92 -4.70 14.19
C GLU A 191 12.91 -4.12 13.19
N VAL A 192 12.43 -4.92 12.21
CA VAL A 192 11.40 -4.52 11.26
C VAL A 192 10.03 -4.85 11.84
N ALA A 193 9.20 -3.84 12.09
CA ALA A 193 7.90 -4.04 12.71
C ALA A 193 6.96 -4.89 11.84
N LYS A 194 6.26 -5.83 12.49
CA LYS A 194 5.36 -6.80 11.85
C LYS A 194 4.13 -6.11 11.24
N THR A 195 3.70 -6.61 10.11
CA THR A 195 2.43 -6.23 9.46
C THR A 195 1.20 -6.91 10.08
N ASN A 196 0.01 -6.40 9.77
CA ASN A 196 -1.29 -6.94 10.18
C ASN A 196 -2.09 -7.47 8.96
N ALA A 197 -3.29 -8.00 9.18
CA ALA A 197 -4.12 -8.64 8.15
C ALA A 197 -4.61 -7.61 7.10
N PHE A 198 -5.10 -6.47 7.56
CA PHE A 198 -5.62 -5.43 6.68
C PHE A 198 -4.46 -4.70 5.97
N ILE A 199 -4.53 -4.57 4.67
CA ILE A 199 -3.55 -4.00 3.74
C ILE A 199 -2.21 -4.75 3.70
N GLY A 200 -1.42 -4.83 4.77
CA GLY A 200 -0.05 -5.35 4.69
C GLY A 200 0.03 -6.78 4.18
N LYS A 201 -0.75 -7.71 4.74
CA LYS A 201 -0.79 -9.10 4.22
C LYS A 201 -1.36 -9.18 2.82
N TYR A 202 -2.34 -8.32 2.48
CA TYR A 202 -2.84 -8.20 1.11
C TYR A 202 -1.71 -7.83 0.15
N LEU A 203 -0.96 -6.77 0.44
CA LEU A 203 0.14 -6.34 -0.43
C LEU A 203 1.19 -7.43 -0.59
N ARG A 204 1.59 -8.08 0.52
CA ARG A 204 2.53 -9.20 0.48
C ARG A 204 2.06 -10.31 -0.45
N ILE A 205 0.82 -10.79 -0.27
CA ILE A 205 0.30 -11.91 -1.06
C ILE A 205 0.11 -11.49 -2.52
N GLN A 206 -0.32 -10.26 -2.77
CA GLN A 206 -0.44 -9.72 -4.13
C GLN A 206 0.91 -9.72 -4.86
N LEU A 207 1.97 -9.26 -4.19
CA LEU A 207 3.34 -9.26 -4.75
C LEU A 207 3.83 -10.68 -5.06
N LEU A 208 3.65 -11.61 -4.13
CA LEU A 208 3.99 -13.02 -4.34
C LEU A 208 3.19 -13.65 -5.50
N PHE A 209 1.92 -13.33 -5.59
CA PHE A 209 1.04 -13.82 -6.66
C PHE A 209 1.48 -13.28 -8.04
N GLU A 210 1.79 -12.00 -8.15
CA GLU A 210 2.26 -11.37 -9.40
C GLU A 210 3.59 -11.96 -9.89
N GLN A 211 4.44 -12.41 -8.98
CA GLN A 211 5.72 -13.06 -9.29
C GLN A 211 5.60 -14.59 -9.47
N GLY A 212 4.39 -15.15 -9.45
CA GLY A 212 4.14 -16.57 -9.63
C GLY A 212 4.59 -17.44 -8.46
N CYS A 213 4.84 -16.87 -7.29
CA CYS A 213 5.21 -17.59 -6.06
C CYS A 213 3.96 -18.21 -5.41
N TYR A 214 3.31 -19.13 -6.13
CA TYR A 214 1.98 -19.63 -5.75
C TYR A 214 2.00 -20.52 -4.51
N GLU A 215 3.09 -21.22 -4.24
CA GLU A 215 3.22 -22.03 -3.03
C GLU A 215 3.23 -21.11 -1.79
N GLU A 216 4.03 -20.06 -1.81
CA GLU A 216 4.08 -19.06 -0.74
C GLU A 216 2.74 -18.33 -0.57
N VAL A 217 2.03 -18.06 -1.66
CA VAL A 217 0.66 -17.50 -1.61
C VAL A 217 -0.28 -18.42 -0.86
N LEU A 218 -0.29 -19.74 -1.21
CA LEU A 218 -1.16 -20.73 -0.57
C LEU A 218 -0.80 -20.92 0.91
N ASP A 219 0.49 -20.93 1.25
CA ASP A 219 0.94 -21.04 2.64
C ASP A 219 0.52 -19.80 3.45
N ASN A 220 0.69 -18.60 2.91
CA ASN A 220 0.23 -17.37 3.58
C ASN A 220 -1.30 -17.35 3.76
N ILE A 221 -2.08 -17.83 2.77
CA ILE A 221 -3.54 -17.94 2.90
C ILE A 221 -3.90 -18.96 4.00
N ARG A 222 -3.22 -20.10 4.04
CA ARG A 222 -3.44 -21.13 5.06
C ARG A 222 -3.16 -20.62 6.47
N GLU A 223 -2.04 -19.91 6.65
CA GLU A 223 -1.60 -19.47 7.98
C GLU A 223 -2.33 -18.21 8.46
N TYR A 224 -2.64 -17.29 7.57
CA TYR A 224 -3.24 -16.01 7.95
C TYR A 224 -4.77 -16.03 7.94
N PHE A 225 -5.38 -16.61 6.91
CA PHE A 225 -6.81 -16.43 6.64
C PHE A 225 -7.66 -17.67 6.95
N TYR A 226 -7.09 -18.88 6.79
CA TYR A 226 -7.84 -20.10 7.07
C TYR A 226 -8.28 -20.19 8.55
N PRO A 227 -7.46 -19.85 9.57
CA PRO A 227 -7.92 -19.85 10.95
C PRO A 227 -9.07 -18.88 11.23
N MET A 228 -9.15 -17.76 10.50
CA MET A 228 -10.29 -16.84 10.59
C MET A 228 -11.56 -17.50 10.09
N ALA A 229 -11.47 -18.13 8.90
CA ALA A 229 -12.60 -18.84 8.28
C ALA A 229 -13.08 -20.02 9.11
N GLU A 230 -12.20 -20.82 9.71
CA GLU A 230 -12.56 -21.89 10.63
C GLU A 230 -13.31 -21.41 11.86
N ARG A 231 -12.89 -20.24 12.41
CA ARG A 231 -13.43 -19.74 13.66
C ARG A 231 -14.78 -19.03 13.49
N THR A 232 -15.00 -18.29 12.42
CA THR A 232 -16.19 -17.44 12.23
C THR A 232 -16.92 -17.65 10.90
N GLY A 233 -16.36 -18.43 9.97
CA GLY A 233 -16.87 -18.54 8.60
C GLY A 233 -16.61 -17.32 7.73
N THR A 234 -15.83 -16.36 8.24
CA THR A 234 -15.56 -15.05 7.60
C THR A 234 -14.09 -14.67 7.73
N LEU A 235 -13.67 -13.62 7.02
CA LEU A 235 -12.31 -13.07 7.11
C LEU A 235 -12.33 -11.73 7.83
N TRP A 236 -11.29 -11.46 8.61
CA TRP A 236 -11.25 -10.38 9.59
C TRP A 236 -10.43 -9.19 9.12
N GLU A 237 -10.69 -8.07 9.80
CA GLU A 237 -9.93 -6.84 9.64
C GLU A 237 -8.54 -6.93 10.28
N HIS A 238 -8.41 -7.64 11.40
CA HIS A 238 -7.17 -7.79 12.16
C HIS A 238 -6.73 -9.26 12.24
N ASP A 239 -5.47 -9.48 12.62
CA ASP A 239 -4.95 -10.83 12.95
C ASP A 239 -5.65 -11.47 14.14
N LYS A 240 -6.32 -10.66 14.97
CA LYS A 240 -7.08 -11.09 16.13
C LYS A 240 -8.55 -10.72 15.94
N PRO A 241 -9.48 -11.42 16.61
CA PRO A 241 -10.92 -11.13 16.51
C PRO A 241 -11.28 -9.85 17.31
N THR A 242 -10.60 -8.75 17.00
CA THR A 242 -10.84 -7.39 17.47
C THR A 242 -11.28 -6.55 16.29
N GLY A 243 -12.28 -5.71 16.44
CA GLY A 243 -12.86 -4.99 15.31
C GLY A 243 -13.78 -5.88 14.46
N SER A 244 -13.82 -5.66 13.14
CA SER A 244 -14.70 -6.40 12.24
C SER A 244 -14.19 -7.82 11.97
N CYS A 245 -14.99 -8.82 12.33
CA CYS A 245 -14.75 -10.23 11.96
C CYS A 245 -15.39 -10.62 10.62
N CYS A 246 -15.94 -9.67 9.85
CA CYS A 246 -16.44 -9.87 8.50
C CYS A 246 -16.11 -8.61 7.68
N HIS A 247 -14.86 -8.51 7.24
CA HIS A 247 -14.34 -7.32 6.57
C HIS A 247 -14.23 -7.55 5.06
N GLY A 248 -14.93 -6.73 4.26
CA GLY A 248 -15.03 -6.90 2.81
C GLY A 248 -13.68 -6.88 2.08
N PHE A 249 -12.72 -6.11 2.56
CA PHE A 249 -11.37 -6.06 1.98
C PHE A 249 -10.69 -7.43 1.96
N ALA A 250 -10.82 -8.21 3.05
CA ALA A 250 -10.22 -9.53 3.17
C ALA A 250 -10.78 -10.57 2.18
N SER A 251 -11.96 -10.32 1.59
CA SER A 251 -12.58 -11.19 0.59
C SER A 251 -11.73 -11.37 -0.69
N TYR A 252 -10.74 -10.53 -0.93
CA TYR A 252 -9.86 -10.61 -2.09
C TYR A 252 -9.07 -11.93 -2.19
N VAL A 253 -8.95 -12.68 -1.10
CA VAL A 253 -8.38 -14.05 -1.07
C VAL A 253 -8.96 -14.94 -2.17
N ILE A 254 -10.25 -14.82 -2.46
CA ILE A 254 -10.91 -15.60 -3.51
C ILE A 254 -10.32 -15.32 -4.91
N CYS A 255 -9.85 -14.10 -5.16
CA CYS A 255 -9.26 -13.73 -6.45
C CYS A 255 -7.92 -14.44 -6.68
N TRP A 256 -7.08 -14.56 -5.64
CA TRP A 256 -5.82 -15.30 -5.74
C TRP A 256 -6.06 -16.79 -5.94
N LEU A 257 -6.97 -17.39 -5.15
CA LEU A 257 -7.33 -18.79 -5.30
C LEU A 257 -7.90 -19.09 -6.70
N ALA A 258 -8.80 -18.23 -7.20
CA ALA A 258 -9.33 -18.36 -8.55
C ALA A 258 -8.22 -18.20 -9.62
N GLY A 259 -7.26 -17.31 -9.44
CA GLY A 259 -6.12 -17.16 -10.34
C GLY A 259 -5.21 -18.38 -10.36
N ILE A 260 -4.93 -18.98 -9.19
CA ILE A 260 -4.07 -20.17 -9.08
C ILE A 260 -4.76 -21.41 -9.65
N PHE A 261 -6.01 -21.68 -9.27
CA PHE A 261 -6.71 -22.90 -9.63
C PHE A 261 -7.50 -22.79 -10.94
N GLY A 262 -7.94 -21.60 -11.33
CA GLY A 262 -8.67 -21.38 -12.59
C GLY A 262 -7.79 -21.53 -13.82
N THR A 263 -6.51 -21.21 -13.74
CA THR A 263 -5.53 -21.40 -14.84
C THR A 263 -5.14 -22.85 -15.07
N ARG A 264 -5.36 -23.74 -14.08
CA ARG A 264 -5.08 -25.19 -14.20
C ARG A 264 -6.16 -25.96 -14.98
N ARG A 265 -7.25 -25.32 -15.39
CA ARG A 265 -8.35 -25.97 -16.15
C ARG A 265 -8.30 -25.68 -17.66
N LYS A 266 -7.23 -25.06 -18.14
CA LYS A 266 -6.91 -24.92 -19.57
C LYS A 266 -5.71 -25.81 -19.90
#